data_56df183dfbcfa773a2e913181d568f04
#
_entry.id   56df183dfbcfa773a2e913181d568f04
#
_cell.length_a   1.000
_cell.length_b   1.000
_cell.length_c   1.000
_cell.angle_alpha   90.00
_cell.angle_beta   90.00
_cell.angle_gamma   90.00
#
_symmetry.space_group_name_H-M   'P 1'
#
loop_
_entity.id
_entity.type
_entity.pdbx_description
1 polymer ?
#
loop_
_entity_poly.entity_id
_entity_poly.type
_entity_poly.pdbx_seq_one_letter_code
_entity_poly.pdbx_strand_id
1 'polypeptide(L)'
;MNSHSLTRLICSTGHSIYCSAAKGILIIFVLTGIFEAQIAIAVDFKTYLQGARSEITHHKESIREDPLDAIAYFELGRSYLALGKHEAEVKAYREAIQLYPNYIVAHYNLAMAYDLLKDGPKSIKHMLSALNLYYAKRNHARIRNVQRQLKRLYLKYPSKTIAQEKLD
;
A
#
# COMPACT_ATOMS: atom_id res chain seq x y z
N MET A 1 64.39 -27.06 -33.26
CA MET A 1 63.35 -26.83 -32.22
C MET A 1 62.45 -25.73 -32.73
N ASN A 2 61.21 -26.07 -32.99
CA ASN A 2 60.27 -25.25 -33.86
C ASN A 2 59.71 -24.06 -33.12
N SER A 3 59.81 -22.86 -33.71
CA SER A 3 59.29 -21.58 -33.28
C SER A 3 57.76 -21.52 -33.21
N HIS A 4 57.06 -22.54 -33.67
CA HIS A 4 55.60 -22.60 -33.75
C HIS A 4 54.92 -23.06 -32.43
N SER A 5 55.66 -23.56 -31.43
CA SER A 5 55.04 -24.01 -30.17
C SER A 5 54.90 -22.92 -29.11
N LEU A 6 55.71 -21.87 -29.15
CA LEU A 6 55.68 -20.77 -28.19
C LEU A 6 54.55 -19.78 -28.47
N THR A 7 54.15 -19.54 -29.71
CA THR A 7 53.04 -18.63 -30.08
C THR A 7 51.66 -19.16 -29.68
N ARG A 8 51.46 -20.48 -29.61
CA ARG A 8 50.18 -21.07 -29.18
C ARG A 8 49.95 -20.97 -27.67
N LEU A 9 51.00 -20.99 -26.85
CA LEU A 9 50.89 -20.87 -25.39
C LEU A 9 50.52 -19.44 -24.94
N ILE A 10 51.02 -18.40 -25.62
CA ILE A 10 50.77 -17.01 -25.30
C ILE A 10 49.32 -16.61 -25.65
N CYS A 11 48.79 -17.17 -26.73
CA CYS A 11 47.39 -16.86 -27.14
C CYS A 11 46.34 -17.50 -26.22
N SER A 12 46.62 -18.66 -25.63
CA SER A 12 45.70 -19.36 -24.72
C SER A 12 45.56 -18.67 -23.33
N THR A 13 46.69 -18.16 -22.80
CA THR A 13 46.67 -17.50 -21.47
C THR A 13 46.12 -16.08 -21.52
N GLY A 14 46.38 -15.33 -22.61
CA GLY A 14 45.87 -13.95 -22.80
C GLY A 14 44.33 -13.90 -22.89
N HIS A 15 43.72 -14.81 -23.64
CA HIS A 15 42.25 -14.84 -23.78
C HIS A 15 41.57 -15.23 -22.45
N SER A 16 42.16 -16.09 -21.64
CA SER A 16 41.59 -16.47 -20.36
C SER A 16 41.62 -15.33 -19.34
N ILE A 17 42.68 -14.53 -19.30
CA ILE A 17 42.85 -13.40 -18.38
C ILE A 17 41.90 -12.26 -18.74
N TYR A 18 41.79 -11.93 -20.06
CA TYR A 18 40.86 -10.86 -20.51
C TYR A 18 39.40 -11.27 -20.32
N CYS A 19 39.04 -12.52 -20.53
CA CYS A 19 37.68 -13.01 -20.29
C CYS A 19 37.30 -12.98 -18.80
N SER A 20 38.22 -13.27 -17.89
CA SER A 20 38.00 -13.20 -16.45
C SER A 20 37.90 -11.76 -15.96
N ALA A 21 38.74 -10.85 -16.45
CA ALA A 21 38.69 -9.43 -16.11
C ALA A 21 37.38 -8.77 -16.63
N ALA A 22 36.96 -9.08 -17.85
CA ALA A 22 35.72 -8.56 -18.43
C ALA A 22 34.46 -9.03 -17.62
N LYS A 23 34.45 -10.29 -17.18
CA LYS A 23 33.39 -10.82 -16.32
C LYS A 23 33.38 -10.13 -14.94
N GLY A 24 34.55 -9.89 -14.35
CA GLY A 24 34.67 -9.16 -13.08
C GLY A 24 34.18 -7.72 -13.18
N ILE A 25 34.54 -7.02 -14.25
CA ILE A 25 34.09 -5.65 -14.52
C ILE A 25 32.58 -5.62 -14.72
N LEU A 26 32.02 -6.56 -15.49
CA LEU A 26 30.57 -6.63 -15.71
C LEU A 26 29.80 -6.88 -14.40
N ILE A 27 30.31 -7.75 -13.54
CA ILE A 27 29.72 -8.02 -12.22
C ILE A 27 29.74 -6.76 -11.34
N ILE A 28 30.83 -6.00 -11.34
CA ILE A 28 30.95 -4.76 -10.58
C ILE A 28 29.91 -3.72 -11.08
N PHE A 29 29.77 -3.55 -12.40
CA PHE A 29 28.76 -2.64 -12.96
C PHE A 29 27.32 -3.04 -12.63
N VAL A 30 27.02 -4.34 -12.65
CA VAL A 30 25.69 -4.84 -12.25
C VAL A 30 25.43 -4.60 -10.76
N LEU A 31 26.41 -4.86 -9.89
CA LEU A 31 26.26 -4.64 -8.45
C LEU A 31 26.14 -3.17 -8.08
N THR A 32 26.90 -2.27 -8.74
CA THR A 32 26.76 -0.81 -8.53
C THR A 32 25.42 -0.31 -9.01
N GLY A 33 24.94 -0.75 -10.17
CA GLY A 33 23.63 -0.37 -10.68
C GLY A 33 22.47 -0.83 -9.78
N ILE A 34 22.55 -2.04 -9.21
CA ILE A 34 21.58 -2.53 -8.23
C ILE A 34 21.62 -1.68 -6.96
N PHE A 35 22.80 -1.31 -6.49
CA PHE A 35 22.99 -0.51 -5.28
C PHE A 35 22.43 0.93 -5.46
N GLU A 36 22.69 1.55 -6.60
CA GLU A 36 22.12 2.89 -6.92
C GLU A 36 20.61 2.85 -7.02
N ALA A 37 20.05 1.80 -7.65
CA ALA A 37 18.59 1.63 -7.73
C ALA A 37 17.96 1.44 -6.35
N GLN A 38 18.59 0.72 -5.42
CA GLN A 38 18.10 0.56 -4.06
C GLN A 38 18.14 1.87 -3.27
N ILE A 39 19.17 2.69 -3.45
CA ILE A 39 19.25 4.03 -2.83
C ILE A 39 18.14 4.94 -3.37
N ALA A 40 17.92 4.95 -4.68
CA ALA A 40 16.86 5.76 -5.29
C ALA A 40 15.47 5.39 -4.75
N ILE A 41 15.17 4.10 -4.65
CA ILE A 41 13.90 3.60 -4.08
C ILE A 41 13.77 4.00 -2.60
N ALA A 42 14.84 3.91 -1.82
CA ALA A 42 14.82 4.27 -0.41
C ALA A 42 14.62 5.78 -0.18
N VAL A 43 15.20 6.62 -1.03
CA VAL A 43 15.03 8.09 -1.00
C VAL A 43 13.60 8.45 -1.36
N ASP A 44 13.04 7.85 -2.42
CA ASP A 44 11.66 8.09 -2.86
C ASP A 44 10.65 7.68 -1.77
N PHE A 45 10.83 6.50 -1.17
CA PHE A 45 10.00 6.06 -0.06
C PHE A 45 10.07 6.98 1.17
N LYS A 46 11.27 7.47 1.52
CA LYS A 46 11.43 8.44 2.62
C LYS A 46 10.69 9.74 2.34
N THR A 47 10.79 10.25 1.12
CA THR A 47 10.08 11.47 0.67
C THR A 47 8.58 11.28 0.73
N TYR A 48 8.07 10.12 0.28
CA TYR A 48 6.66 9.75 0.39
C TYR A 48 6.16 9.76 1.84
N LEU A 49 6.90 9.15 2.77
CA LEU A 49 6.53 9.15 4.20
C LEU A 49 6.60 10.54 4.83
N GLN A 50 7.54 11.38 4.41
CA GLN A 50 7.60 12.77 4.86
C GLN A 50 6.40 13.58 4.38
N GLY A 51 5.99 13.40 3.10
CA GLY A 51 4.77 13.98 2.55
C GLY A 51 3.54 13.60 3.37
N ALA A 52 3.35 12.30 3.63
CA ALA A 52 2.22 11.83 4.43
C ALA A 52 2.20 12.41 5.87
N ARG A 53 3.37 12.63 6.49
CA ARG A 53 3.44 13.29 7.80
C ARG A 53 3.07 14.76 7.73
N SER A 54 3.49 15.46 6.68
CA SER A 54 3.12 16.86 6.45
C SER A 54 1.61 17.00 6.24
N GLU A 55 1.01 16.11 5.46
CA GLU A 55 -0.45 16.06 5.24
C GLU A 55 -1.22 15.85 6.55
N ILE A 56 -0.74 14.96 7.44
CA ILE A 56 -1.36 14.77 8.76
C ILE A 56 -1.37 16.08 9.55
N THR A 57 -0.28 16.84 9.53
CA THR A 57 -0.21 18.12 10.24
C THR A 57 -1.16 19.13 9.63
N HIS A 58 -1.20 19.21 8.31
CA HIS A 58 -2.10 20.09 7.57
C HIS A 58 -3.58 19.78 7.86
N HIS A 59 -3.99 18.51 7.74
CA HIS A 59 -5.39 18.14 7.99
C HIS A 59 -5.80 18.30 9.45
N LYS A 60 -4.89 18.10 10.40
CA LYS A 60 -5.16 18.41 11.81
C LYS A 60 -5.39 19.90 12.06
N GLU A 61 -4.65 20.75 11.35
CA GLU A 61 -4.85 22.19 11.44
C GLU A 61 -6.19 22.59 10.81
N SER A 62 -6.54 22.04 9.63
CA SER A 62 -7.85 22.25 9.02
C SER A 62 -9.01 21.85 9.94
N ILE A 63 -8.88 20.69 10.63
CA ILE A 63 -9.87 20.22 11.61
C ILE A 63 -9.95 21.17 12.82
N ARG A 64 -8.83 21.77 13.24
CA ARG A 64 -8.82 22.74 14.32
C ARG A 64 -9.54 24.02 13.95
N GLU A 65 -9.43 24.46 12.69
CA GLU A 65 -10.14 25.62 12.14
C GLU A 65 -11.61 25.34 11.90
N ASP A 66 -11.94 24.18 11.33
CA ASP A 66 -13.31 23.72 11.13
C ASP A 66 -13.48 22.26 11.63
N PRO A 67 -13.92 22.05 12.88
CA PRO A 67 -14.16 20.74 13.44
C PRO A 67 -15.32 19.95 12.80
N LEU A 68 -16.11 20.56 11.92
CA LEU A 68 -17.22 19.92 11.24
C LEU A 68 -16.88 19.53 9.78
N ASP A 69 -15.64 19.75 9.35
CA ASP A 69 -15.20 19.34 8.01
C ASP A 69 -14.97 17.83 7.91
N ALA A 70 -16.00 17.11 7.45
CA ALA A 70 -15.92 15.67 7.20
C ALA A 70 -14.83 15.29 6.17
N ILE A 71 -14.50 16.20 5.24
CA ILE A 71 -13.48 15.94 4.21
C ILE A 71 -12.10 15.99 4.85
N ALA A 72 -11.82 16.95 5.72
CA ALA A 72 -10.54 17.02 6.44
C ALA A 72 -10.28 15.74 7.27
N TYR A 73 -11.29 15.23 7.96
CA TYR A 73 -11.19 13.94 8.67
C TYR A 73 -10.94 12.76 7.72
N PHE A 74 -11.61 12.73 6.57
CA PHE A 74 -11.40 11.68 5.58
C PHE A 74 -9.98 11.70 5.01
N GLU A 75 -9.45 12.85 4.65
CA GLU A 75 -8.09 13.01 4.13
C GLU A 75 -7.03 12.71 5.23
N LEU A 76 -7.31 13.09 6.47
CA LEU A 76 -6.48 12.68 7.62
C LEU A 76 -6.41 11.15 7.73
N GLY A 77 -7.53 10.45 7.55
CA GLY A 77 -7.56 8.98 7.52
C GLY A 77 -6.68 8.40 6.41
N ARG A 78 -6.72 8.97 5.20
CA ARG A 78 -5.86 8.58 4.08
C ARG A 78 -4.37 8.78 4.38
N SER A 79 -4.02 9.89 5.01
CA SER A 79 -2.63 10.16 5.40
C SER A 79 -2.14 9.17 6.48
N TYR A 80 -3.01 8.75 7.40
CA TYR A 80 -2.68 7.68 8.34
C TYR A 80 -2.53 6.31 7.67
N LEU A 81 -3.35 5.98 6.67
CA LEU A 81 -3.19 4.77 5.85
C LEU A 81 -1.80 4.73 5.20
N ALA A 82 -1.35 5.84 4.62
CA ALA A 82 -0.03 5.96 3.99
C ALA A 82 1.13 5.66 4.96
N LEU A 83 0.92 5.89 6.27
CA LEU A 83 1.89 5.58 7.32
C LEU A 83 1.65 4.23 8.00
N GLY A 84 0.66 3.44 7.58
CA GLY A 84 0.29 2.16 8.21
C GLY A 84 -0.28 2.30 9.63
N LYS A 85 -0.79 3.50 10.01
CA LYS A 85 -1.35 3.77 11.33
C LYS A 85 -2.86 3.47 11.36
N HIS A 86 -3.22 2.18 11.28
CA HIS A 86 -4.57 1.74 11.01
C HIS A 86 -5.58 2.08 12.12
N GLU A 87 -5.19 2.13 13.39
CA GLU A 87 -6.07 2.56 14.47
C GLU A 87 -6.43 4.05 14.36
N ALA A 88 -5.46 4.89 13.98
CA ALA A 88 -5.67 6.32 13.77
C ALA A 88 -6.49 6.57 12.49
N GLU A 89 -6.25 5.79 11.44
CA GLU A 89 -7.02 5.77 10.20
C GLU A 89 -8.50 5.48 10.49
N VAL A 90 -8.80 4.42 11.25
CA VAL A 90 -10.16 4.06 11.66
C VAL A 90 -10.83 5.19 12.43
N LYS A 91 -10.13 5.82 13.38
CA LYS A 91 -10.69 6.96 14.14
C LYS A 91 -11.08 8.10 13.21
N ALA A 92 -10.19 8.50 12.31
CA ALA A 92 -10.43 9.60 11.40
C ALA A 92 -11.59 9.32 10.43
N TYR A 93 -11.68 8.12 9.82
CA TYR A 93 -12.82 7.77 8.97
C TYR A 93 -14.14 7.68 9.74
N ARG A 94 -14.12 7.26 11.01
CA ARG A 94 -15.33 7.26 11.85
C ARG A 94 -15.84 8.67 12.10
N GLU A 95 -14.98 9.64 12.41
CA GLU A 95 -15.37 11.04 12.55
C GLU A 95 -15.96 11.58 11.24
N ALA A 96 -15.30 11.31 10.10
CA ALA A 96 -15.84 11.71 8.80
C ALA A 96 -17.27 11.16 8.54
N ILE A 97 -17.54 9.91 8.92
CA ILE A 97 -18.86 9.27 8.77
C ILE A 97 -19.85 9.82 9.80
N GLN A 98 -19.42 10.15 11.00
CA GLN A 98 -20.27 10.74 12.02
C GLN A 98 -20.77 12.11 11.56
N LEU A 99 -19.92 12.93 10.95
CA LEU A 99 -20.28 14.22 10.38
C LEU A 99 -21.08 14.09 9.08
N TYR A 100 -20.75 13.11 8.24
CA TYR A 100 -21.45 12.85 6.98
C TYR A 100 -21.79 11.36 6.83
N PRO A 101 -22.95 10.90 7.35
CA PRO A 101 -23.33 9.48 7.37
C PRO A 101 -23.43 8.81 5.99
N ASN A 102 -23.67 9.57 4.94
CA ASN A 102 -23.73 9.07 3.56
C ASN A 102 -22.40 9.18 2.80
N TYR A 103 -21.27 9.31 3.52
CA TYR A 103 -19.94 9.40 2.91
C TYR A 103 -19.47 8.03 2.43
N ILE A 104 -19.88 7.67 1.23
CA ILE A 104 -19.71 6.31 0.67
C ILE A 104 -18.25 5.87 0.69
N VAL A 105 -17.34 6.76 0.25
CA VAL A 105 -15.91 6.43 0.15
C VAL A 105 -15.29 6.25 1.53
N ALA A 106 -15.75 7.00 2.54
CA ALA A 106 -15.31 6.82 3.92
C ALA A 106 -15.78 5.46 4.47
N HIS A 107 -17.01 5.02 4.21
CA HIS A 107 -17.47 3.68 4.56
C HIS A 107 -16.63 2.59 3.91
N TYR A 108 -16.33 2.72 2.62
CA TYR A 108 -15.48 1.75 1.91
C TYR A 108 -14.08 1.67 2.52
N ASN A 109 -13.44 2.82 2.74
CA ASN A 109 -12.08 2.87 3.29
C ASN A 109 -12.05 2.41 4.75
N LEU A 110 -13.06 2.74 5.55
CA LEU A 110 -13.19 2.23 6.92
C LEU A 110 -13.34 0.71 6.97
N ALA A 111 -14.08 0.12 6.02
CA ALA A 111 -14.17 -1.33 5.89
C ALA A 111 -12.80 -1.95 5.59
N MET A 112 -12.02 -1.34 4.70
CA MET A 112 -10.66 -1.81 4.39
C MET A 112 -9.71 -1.66 5.60
N ALA A 113 -9.81 -0.56 6.35
CA ALA A 113 -9.02 -0.34 7.57
C ALA A 113 -9.33 -1.40 8.65
N TYR A 114 -10.62 -1.74 8.85
CA TYR A 114 -10.99 -2.83 9.76
C TYR A 114 -10.50 -4.20 9.27
N ASP A 115 -10.44 -4.44 7.95
CA ASP A 115 -9.86 -5.68 7.42
C ASP A 115 -8.36 -5.80 7.71
N LEU A 116 -7.62 -4.68 7.64
CA LEU A 116 -6.20 -4.63 8.03
C LEU A 116 -6.02 -4.91 9.54
N LEU A 117 -6.94 -4.43 10.38
CA LEU A 117 -6.98 -4.71 11.82
C LEU A 117 -7.56 -6.10 12.15
N LYS A 118 -7.94 -6.89 11.14
CA LYS A 118 -8.55 -8.23 11.28
C LYS A 118 -9.91 -8.24 12.00
N ASP A 119 -10.58 -7.09 12.05
CA ASP A 119 -11.95 -6.96 12.56
C ASP A 119 -12.94 -7.22 11.43
N GLY A 120 -13.19 -8.50 11.16
CA GLY A 120 -14.06 -8.97 10.07
C GLY A 120 -15.49 -8.45 10.17
N PRO A 121 -16.16 -8.55 11.32
CA PRO A 121 -17.53 -8.08 11.50
C PRO A 121 -17.69 -6.60 11.15
N LYS A 122 -16.83 -5.72 11.68
CA LYS A 122 -16.89 -4.28 11.37
C LYS A 122 -16.54 -3.99 9.92
N SER A 123 -15.56 -4.69 9.35
CA SER A 123 -15.21 -4.58 7.93
C SER A 123 -16.43 -4.89 7.04
N ILE A 124 -17.11 -6.02 7.26
CA ILE A 124 -18.29 -6.41 6.50
C ILE A 124 -19.43 -5.40 6.68
N LYS A 125 -19.70 -4.94 7.92
CA LYS A 125 -20.71 -3.96 8.22
C LYS A 125 -20.53 -2.68 7.38
N HIS A 126 -19.36 -2.09 7.39
CA HIS A 126 -19.09 -0.86 6.64
C HIS A 126 -19.03 -1.08 5.14
N MET A 127 -18.57 -2.24 4.67
CA MET A 127 -18.61 -2.60 3.25
C MET A 127 -20.07 -2.73 2.74
N LEU A 128 -20.98 -3.28 3.56
CA LEU A 128 -22.42 -3.33 3.25
C LEU A 128 -23.03 -1.92 3.21
N SER A 129 -22.66 -1.04 4.15
CA SER A 129 -23.09 0.37 4.13
C SER A 129 -22.69 1.06 2.82
N ALA A 130 -21.43 0.90 2.40
CA ALA A 130 -20.97 1.45 1.12
C ALA A 130 -21.74 0.86 -0.08
N LEU A 131 -22.03 -0.45 -0.06
CA LEU A 131 -22.79 -1.12 -1.11
C LEU A 131 -24.21 -0.52 -1.23
N ASN A 132 -24.93 -0.38 -0.12
CA ASN A 132 -26.27 0.17 -0.08
C ASN A 132 -26.32 1.61 -0.60
N LEU A 133 -25.35 2.44 -0.20
CA LEU A 133 -25.24 3.80 -0.68
C LEU A 133 -24.92 3.90 -2.18
N TYR A 134 -24.09 2.99 -2.72
CA TYR A 134 -23.86 2.90 -4.17
C TYR A 134 -25.08 2.44 -4.94
N TYR A 135 -25.92 1.53 -4.37
CA TYR A 135 -27.20 1.17 -4.96
C TYR A 135 -28.15 2.37 -5.04
N ALA A 136 -28.26 3.14 -3.97
CA ALA A 136 -29.07 4.35 -3.95
C ALA A 136 -28.63 5.37 -5.03
N LYS A 137 -27.32 5.44 -5.31
CA LYS A 137 -26.77 6.29 -6.37
C LYS A 137 -26.75 5.63 -7.77
N ARG A 138 -27.23 4.40 -7.93
CA ARG A 138 -27.24 3.62 -9.18
C ARG A 138 -25.85 3.51 -9.85
N ASN A 139 -24.77 3.50 -9.06
CA ASN A 139 -23.41 3.41 -9.59
C ASN A 139 -22.99 1.95 -9.82
N HIS A 140 -23.41 1.38 -10.95
CA HIS A 140 -23.20 -0.04 -11.27
C HIS A 140 -21.72 -0.47 -11.31
N ALA A 141 -20.80 0.40 -11.74
CA ALA A 141 -19.38 0.09 -11.76
C ALA A 141 -18.81 -0.09 -10.35
N ARG A 142 -19.16 0.80 -9.42
CA ARG A 142 -18.75 0.73 -8.02
C ARG A 142 -19.44 -0.42 -7.28
N ILE A 143 -20.71 -0.67 -7.55
CA ILE A 143 -21.47 -1.82 -6.99
C ILE A 143 -20.71 -3.11 -7.25
N ARG A 144 -20.33 -3.41 -8.52
CA ARG A 144 -19.58 -4.64 -8.85
C ARG A 144 -18.25 -4.74 -8.12
N ASN A 145 -17.56 -3.62 -7.93
CA ASN A 145 -16.30 -3.62 -7.19
C ASN A 145 -16.51 -3.96 -5.70
N VAL A 146 -17.45 -3.28 -5.05
CA VAL A 146 -17.77 -3.50 -3.62
C VAL A 146 -18.25 -4.93 -3.39
N GLN A 147 -19.09 -5.49 -4.28
CA GLN A 147 -19.54 -6.88 -4.20
C GLN A 147 -18.38 -7.88 -4.26
N ARG A 148 -17.36 -7.63 -5.10
CA ARG A 148 -16.15 -8.48 -5.14
C ARG A 148 -15.36 -8.42 -3.83
N GLN A 149 -15.22 -7.22 -3.23
CA GLN A 149 -14.56 -7.08 -1.94
C GLN A 149 -15.36 -7.77 -0.82
N LEU A 150 -16.65 -7.59 -0.80
CA LEU A 150 -17.54 -8.22 0.17
C LEU A 150 -17.47 -9.76 0.10
N LYS A 151 -17.44 -10.33 -1.12
CA LYS A 151 -17.21 -11.77 -1.30
C LYS A 151 -15.87 -12.23 -0.68
N ARG A 152 -14.79 -11.46 -0.86
CA ARG A 152 -13.49 -11.76 -0.24
C ARG A 152 -13.55 -11.71 1.28
N LEU A 153 -14.24 -10.73 1.84
CA LEU A 153 -14.42 -10.59 3.29
C LEU A 153 -15.20 -11.78 3.88
N TYR A 154 -16.28 -12.22 3.23
CA TYR A 154 -17.02 -13.41 3.69
C TYR A 154 -16.21 -14.70 3.60
N LEU A 155 -15.34 -14.84 2.60
CA LEU A 155 -14.42 -15.97 2.53
C LEU A 155 -13.33 -15.93 3.61
N LYS A 156 -12.85 -14.73 3.94
CA LYS A 156 -11.81 -14.50 4.96
C LYS A 156 -12.36 -14.62 6.38
N TYR A 157 -13.61 -14.19 6.60
CA TYR A 157 -14.30 -14.17 7.88
C TYR A 157 -15.62 -14.97 7.80
N PRO A 158 -15.58 -16.30 7.92
CA PRO A 158 -16.77 -17.12 7.84
C PRO A 158 -17.72 -16.86 9.01
N SER A 159 -19.03 -17.02 8.77
CA SER A 159 -20.14 -16.58 9.63
C SER A 159 -20.11 -17.09 11.08
N LYS A 160 -19.33 -18.12 11.43
CA LYS A 160 -19.12 -18.55 12.82
C LYS A 160 -18.45 -17.47 13.69
N THR A 161 -17.56 -16.65 13.10
CA THR A 161 -16.89 -15.55 13.78
C THR A 161 -17.80 -14.33 13.97
N ILE A 162 -18.79 -14.15 13.07
CA ILE A 162 -19.74 -13.03 13.11
C ILE A 162 -20.87 -13.30 14.11
N ALA A 163 -21.22 -14.57 14.37
CA ALA A 163 -22.26 -14.95 15.31
C ALA A 163 -21.83 -14.84 16.78
N GLN A 164 -20.54 -14.98 17.08
CA GLN A 164 -20.03 -14.88 18.45
C GLN A 164 -20.04 -13.46 19.03
N GLU A 165 -19.88 -12.44 18.19
CA GLU A 165 -19.90 -11.03 18.63
C GLU A 165 -21.32 -10.48 18.95
N LYS A 166 -22.36 -11.25 18.65
CA LYS A 166 -23.75 -10.92 19.04
C LYS A 166 -24.15 -11.47 20.41
N LEU A 167 -23.29 -12.24 21.06
CA LEU A 167 -23.57 -12.91 22.33
C LEU A 167 -22.80 -12.31 23.54
N ASP A 168 -21.85 -11.40 23.27
CA ASP A 168 -21.12 -10.60 24.26
C ASP A 168 -21.61 -9.13 24.19
#